data_d3ed7f1ac03f82e857509d7993002907
#
_entry.id   d3ed7f1ac03f82e857509d7993002907
#
_cell.length_a   1.000
_cell.length_b   1.000
_cell.length_c   1.000
_cell.angle_alpha   90.00
_cell.angle_beta   90.00
_cell.angle_gamma   90.00
#
_symmetry.space_group_name_H-M   'P 1'
#
loop_
_entity.id
_entity.type
_entity.pdbx_description
1 polymer ?
#
loop_
_entity_poly.entity_id
_entity_poly.type
_entity_poly.pdbx_seq_one_letter_code
_entity_poly.pdbx_strand_id
1 'polypeptide(L)'
;IFILFILWEVLVRALNVEEWFLPPPSLIFNELFSSYKIIFDHFLTTFTEVVVGLILSAVIAINIAIVIFFFKNLEKSIYPLLIASQTIPVITLSPLLLVWFGPNILSKIIIVIIISFFPIIVNFLDGLKSVDAEMIKMSEQFGASKLQIFYKIQVPYSFPYFISGMKIASVSSVIGAVVGEWVGASSGL
;
A
#
# COMPACT_ATOMS: atom_id res chain seq x y z
N ILE A 1 -1.68 3.48 30.27
CA ILE A 1 -1.23 4.45 29.25
C ILE A 1 -0.93 5.80 29.91
N PHE A 2 -1.87 6.44 30.64
CA PHE A 2 -1.68 7.74 31.27
C PHE A 2 -0.51 7.79 32.26
N ILE A 3 -0.34 6.74 33.08
CA ILE A 3 0.79 6.61 34.02
C ILE A 3 2.13 6.58 33.26
N LEU A 4 2.20 5.94 32.09
CA LEU A 4 3.42 5.90 31.29
C LEU A 4 3.82 7.28 30.77
N PHE A 5 2.86 8.12 30.36
CA PHE A 5 3.12 9.50 29.94
C PHE A 5 3.65 10.37 31.09
N ILE A 6 3.05 10.21 32.29
CA ILE A 6 3.55 10.93 33.49
C ILE A 6 4.96 10.48 33.84
N LEU A 7 5.21 9.18 33.80
CA LEU A 7 6.53 8.61 34.12
C LEU A 7 7.59 9.07 33.11
N TRP A 8 7.25 9.12 31.82
CA TRP A 8 8.09 9.68 30.78
C TRP A 8 8.41 11.16 31.04
N GLU A 9 7.39 12.00 31.28
CA GLU A 9 7.56 13.42 31.60
C GLU A 9 8.48 13.62 32.79
N VAL A 10 8.26 12.90 33.90
CA VAL A 10 9.06 13.00 35.11
C VAL A 10 10.51 12.55 34.87
N LEU A 11 10.69 11.42 34.20
CA LEU A 11 12.04 10.88 33.94
C LEU A 11 12.87 11.82 33.04
N VAL A 12 12.29 12.32 31.96
CA VAL A 12 12.99 13.23 31.05
C VAL A 12 13.42 14.52 31.76
N ARG A 13 12.54 15.09 32.60
CA ARG A 13 12.84 16.30 33.36
C ARG A 13 13.84 16.05 34.52
N ALA A 14 13.67 14.93 35.22
CA ALA A 14 14.56 14.60 36.37
C ALA A 14 16.00 14.28 35.92
N LEU A 15 16.16 13.65 34.75
CA LEU A 15 17.45 13.29 34.18
C LEU A 15 18.06 14.39 33.32
N ASN A 16 17.37 15.54 33.17
CA ASN A 16 17.79 16.65 32.30
C ASN A 16 18.15 16.16 30.88
N VAL A 17 17.33 15.26 30.32
CA VAL A 17 17.54 14.75 28.95
C VAL A 17 17.32 15.90 27.97
N GLU A 18 18.23 16.07 27.04
CA GLU A 18 18.16 17.13 26.03
C GLU A 18 16.95 16.92 25.11
N GLU A 19 16.22 17.99 24.82
CA GLU A 19 14.95 17.97 24.06
C GLU A 19 15.09 17.40 22.65
N TRP A 20 16.25 17.58 22.01
CA TRP A 20 16.52 17.03 20.68
C TRP A 20 16.70 15.51 20.69
N PHE A 21 17.01 14.89 21.85
CA PHE A 21 17.15 13.45 21.97
C PHE A 21 15.84 12.79 22.36
N LEU A 22 15.17 13.30 23.40
CA LEU A 22 13.87 12.82 23.84
C LEU A 22 13.05 13.95 24.47
N PRO A 23 12.18 14.62 23.72
CA PRO A 23 11.36 15.68 24.27
C PRO A 23 10.31 15.14 25.25
N PRO A 24 9.97 15.91 26.31
CA PRO A 24 8.90 15.53 27.22
C PRO A 24 7.53 15.59 26.50
N PRO A 25 6.56 14.73 26.88
CA PRO A 25 5.21 14.73 26.29
C PRO A 25 4.53 16.09 26.26
N SER A 26 4.68 16.91 27.28
CA SER A 26 4.09 18.26 27.33
C SER A 26 4.61 19.17 26.21
N LEU A 27 5.88 19.08 25.88
CA LEU A 27 6.49 19.83 24.78
C LEU A 27 5.97 19.34 23.42
N ILE A 28 5.86 18.03 23.23
CA ILE A 28 5.31 17.42 22.02
C ILE A 28 3.87 17.89 21.78
N PHE A 29 3.02 17.87 22.80
CA PHE A 29 1.66 18.35 22.68
C PHE A 29 1.59 19.85 22.36
N ASN A 30 2.42 20.66 23.01
CA ASN A 30 2.47 22.09 22.73
C ASN A 30 2.89 22.38 21.28
N GLU A 31 3.91 21.67 20.80
CA GLU A 31 4.39 21.80 19.40
C GLU A 31 3.35 21.33 18.38
N LEU A 32 2.63 20.26 18.67
CA LEU A 32 1.52 19.78 17.83
C LEU A 32 0.44 20.86 17.64
N PHE A 33 0.13 21.63 18.67
CA PHE A 33 -0.86 22.70 18.60
C PHE A 33 -0.29 24.00 18.00
N SER A 34 0.99 24.31 18.23
CA SER A 34 1.61 25.53 17.67
C SER A 34 1.89 25.39 16.18
N SER A 35 2.34 24.22 15.74
CA SER A 35 2.75 23.91 14.37
C SER A 35 1.68 23.18 13.55
N TYR A 36 0.40 23.18 14.01
CA TYR A 36 -0.66 22.39 13.40
C TYR A 36 -0.85 22.62 11.89
N LYS A 37 -0.65 23.85 11.42
CA LYS A 37 -0.76 24.19 9.99
C LYS A 37 0.28 23.47 9.15
N ILE A 38 1.54 23.52 9.61
CA ILE A 38 2.66 22.86 8.92
C ILE A 38 2.44 21.35 8.89
N ILE A 39 2.05 20.76 10.04
CA ILE A 39 1.77 19.33 10.16
C ILE A 39 0.61 18.95 9.24
N PHE A 40 -0.45 19.77 9.17
CA PHE A 40 -1.61 19.50 8.32
C PHE A 40 -1.25 19.55 6.83
N ASP A 41 -0.44 20.51 6.40
CA ASP A 41 0.01 20.60 5.01
C ASP A 41 0.87 19.40 4.62
N HIS A 42 1.76 18.97 5.49
CA HIS A 42 2.55 17.75 5.31
C HIS A 42 1.68 16.50 5.30
N PHE A 43 0.71 16.41 6.20
CA PHE A 43 -0.26 15.31 6.21
C PHE A 43 -1.04 15.22 4.89
N LEU A 44 -1.50 16.35 4.35
CA LEU A 44 -2.21 16.37 3.07
C LEU A 44 -1.33 15.86 1.92
N THR A 45 -0.05 16.18 1.94
CA THR A 45 0.91 15.68 0.96
C THR A 45 1.02 14.16 1.03
N THR A 46 1.35 13.61 2.21
CA THR A 46 1.45 12.16 2.44
C THR A 46 0.12 11.46 2.13
N PHE A 47 -1.00 12.03 2.57
CA PHE A 47 -2.33 11.47 2.30
C PHE A 47 -2.63 11.39 0.80
N THR A 48 -2.26 12.42 0.04
CA THR A 48 -2.43 12.43 -1.42
C THR A 48 -1.56 11.35 -2.07
N GLU A 49 -0.31 11.20 -1.66
CA GLU A 49 0.60 10.15 -2.15
C GLU A 49 0.03 8.75 -1.90
N VAL A 50 -0.46 8.51 -0.69
CA VAL A 50 -1.07 7.24 -0.29
C VAL A 50 -2.33 6.95 -1.10
N VAL A 51 -3.27 7.88 -1.17
CA VAL A 51 -4.56 7.65 -1.83
C VAL A 51 -4.38 7.49 -3.34
N VAL A 52 -3.65 8.39 -3.98
CA VAL A 52 -3.42 8.33 -5.43
C VAL A 52 -2.62 7.08 -5.79
N GLY A 53 -1.55 6.78 -5.05
CA GLY A 53 -0.74 5.60 -5.28
C GLY A 53 -1.52 4.30 -5.08
N LEU A 54 -2.36 4.22 -4.05
CA LEU A 54 -3.20 3.04 -3.79
C LEU A 54 -4.26 2.83 -4.88
N ILE A 55 -4.93 3.89 -5.33
CA ILE A 55 -5.92 3.82 -6.42
C ILE A 55 -5.25 3.37 -7.72
N LEU A 56 -4.14 3.99 -8.10
CA LEU A 56 -3.39 3.60 -9.29
C LEU A 56 -2.89 2.15 -9.21
N SER A 57 -2.39 1.76 -8.06
CA SER A 57 -1.97 0.38 -7.78
C SER A 57 -3.12 -0.60 -7.98
N ALA A 58 -4.31 -0.30 -7.44
CA ALA A 58 -5.49 -1.14 -7.59
C ALA A 58 -5.91 -1.27 -9.07
N VAL A 59 -5.95 -0.16 -9.80
CA VAL A 59 -6.29 -0.17 -11.23
C VAL A 59 -5.31 -1.02 -12.03
N ILE A 60 -4.00 -0.83 -11.82
CA ILE A 60 -2.96 -1.60 -12.51
C ILE A 60 -3.06 -3.08 -12.13
N ALA A 61 -3.18 -3.39 -10.83
CA ALA A 61 -3.24 -4.76 -10.33
C ALA A 61 -4.45 -5.53 -10.88
N ILE A 62 -5.63 -4.92 -10.89
CA ILE A 62 -6.86 -5.53 -11.44
C ILE A 62 -6.66 -5.85 -12.92
N ASN A 63 -6.20 -4.90 -13.73
CA ASN A 63 -6.01 -5.11 -15.16
C ASN A 63 -5.00 -6.23 -15.44
N ILE A 64 -3.86 -6.25 -14.75
CA ILE A 64 -2.85 -7.28 -14.93
C ILE A 64 -3.36 -8.63 -14.43
N ALA A 65 -4.07 -8.69 -13.29
CA ALA A 65 -4.66 -9.92 -12.78
C ALA A 65 -5.65 -10.54 -13.78
N ILE A 66 -6.50 -9.72 -14.41
CA ILE A 66 -7.43 -10.16 -15.46
C ILE A 66 -6.68 -10.74 -16.66
N VAL A 67 -5.63 -10.07 -17.12
CA VAL A 67 -4.80 -10.58 -18.22
C VAL A 67 -4.15 -11.92 -17.84
N ILE A 68 -3.54 -12.02 -16.67
CA ILE A 68 -2.93 -13.25 -16.18
C ILE A 68 -3.97 -14.38 -16.06
N PHE A 69 -5.18 -14.07 -15.58
CA PHE A 69 -6.26 -15.02 -15.42
C PHE A 69 -6.68 -15.68 -16.74
N PHE A 70 -6.77 -14.91 -17.82
CA PHE A 70 -7.15 -15.44 -19.14
C PHE A 70 -6.01 -16.17 -19.85
N PHE A 71 -4.75 -15.88 -19.55
CA PHE A 71 -3.57 -16.44 -20.21
C PHE A 71 -2.72 -17.29 -19.26
N LYS A 72 -3.03 -18.58 -19.14
CA LYS A 72 -2.34 -19.53 -18.24
C LYS A 72 -0.81 -19.58 -18.41
N ASN A 73 -0.32 -19.34 -19.62
CA ASN A 73 1.13 -19.30 -19.87
C ASN A 73 1.79 -18.04 -19.25
N LEU A 74 1.09 -16.92 -19.28
CA LEU A 74 1.53 -15.69 -18.61
C LEU A 74 1.55 -15.87 -17.08
N GLU A 75 0.56 -16.56 -16.55
CA GLU A 75 0.53 -16.86 -15.11
C GLU A 75 1.79 -17.60 -14.66
N LYS A 76 2.14 -18.70 -15.34
CA LYS A 76 3.31 -19.50 -15.00
C LYS A 76 4.63 -18.73 -15.11
N SER A 77 4.69 -17.74 -15.99
CA SER A 77 5.89 -16.91 -16.20
C SER A 77 5.93 -15.70 -15.28
N ILE A 78 4.80 -15.01 -15.07
CA ILE A 78 4.76 -13.74 -14.33
C ILE A 78 4.63 -13.97 -12.83
N TYR A 79 3.90 -15.00 -12.37
CA TYR A 79 3.67 -15.23 -10.95
C TYR A 79 4.98 -15.40 -10.15
N PRO A 80 5.98 -16.19 -10.61
CA PRO A 80 7.28 -16.25 -9.93
C PRO A 80 8.02 -14.90 -9.89
N LEU A 81 7.89 -14.08 -10.94
CA LEU A 81 8.50 -12.75 -10.99
C LEU A 81 7.83 -11.79 -9.99
N LEU A 82 6.51 -11.88 -9.82
CA LEU A 82 5.78 -11.13 -8.81
C LEU A 82 6.27 -11.47 -7.40
N ILE A 83 6.48 -12.75 -7.10
CA ILE A 83 7.02 -13.19 -5.80
C ILE A 83 8.48 -12.69 -5.66
N ALA A 84 9.30 -12.85 -6.68
CA ALA A 84 10.69 -12.40 -6.65
C ALA A 84 10.81 -10.89 -6.45
N SER A 85 9.88 -10.09 -6.98
CA SER A 85 9.87 -8.64 -6.77
C SER A 85 9.75 -8.23 -5.30
N GLN A 86 9.14 -9.07 -4.46
CA GLN A 86 8.98 -8.82 -3.02
C GLN A 86 10.27 -9.04 -2.21
N THR A 87 11.27 -9.68 -2.80
CA THR A 87 12.56 -9.87 -2.13
C THR A 87 13.44 -8.62 -2.19
N ILE A 88 13.11 -7.68 -3.05
CA ILE A 88 13.84 -6.42 -3.19
C ILE A 88 13.34 -5.43 -2.13
N PRO A 89 14.18 -4.99 -1.19
CA PRO A 89 13.77 -3.98 -0.22
C PRO A 89 13.43 -2.68 -0.92
N VAL A 90 12.17 -2.22 -0.81
CA VAL A 90 11.71 -1.03 -1.54
C VAL A 90 12.48 0.23 -1.15
N ILE A 91 12.99 0.30 0.07
CA ILE A 91 13.84 1.40 0.51
C ILE A 91 15.09 1.58 -0.37
N THR A 92 15.59 0.50 -0.98
CA THR A 92 16.74 0.57 -1.90
C THR A 92 16.38 1.13 -3.28
N LEU A 93 15.10 1.06 -3.66
CA LEU A 93 14.60 1.62 -4.91
C LEU A 93 14.32 3.13 -4.80
N SER A 94 14.06 3.63 -3.60
CA SER A 94 13.70 5.04 -3.38
C SER A 94 14.76 6.02 -3.93
N PRO A 95 16.07 5.89 -3.66
CA PRO A 95 17.08 6.77 -4.24
C PRO A 95 17.11 6.72 -5.77
N LEU A 96 16.92 5.53 -6.35
CA LEU A 96 16.92 5.35 -7.79
C LEU A 96 15.75 6.09 -8.46
N LEU A 97 14.56 5.98 -7.86
CA LEU A 97 13.36 6.67 -8.34
C LEU A 97 13.48 8.20 -8.22
N LEU A 98 14.15 8.68 -7.16
CA LEU A 98 14.46 10.10 -7.02
C LEU A 98 15.40 10.61 -8.13
N VAL A 99 16.40 9.81 -8.49
CA VAL A 99 17.32 10.18 -9.60
C VAL A 99 16.59 10.20 -10.93
N TRP A 100 15.68 9.25 -11.18
CA TRP A 100 14.97 9.15 -12.46
C TRP A 100 13.83 10.15 -12.60
N PHE A 101 13.05 10.37 -11.55
CA PHE A 101 11.82 11.16 -11.59
C PHE A 101 11.93 12.49 -10.82
N GLY A 102 13.05 12.71 -10.14
CA GLY A 102 13.26 13.89 -9.30
C GLY A 102 12.60 13.83 -7.92
N PRO A 103 12.90 14.77 -7.00
CA PRO A 103 12.38 14.85 -5.64
C PRO A 103 10.97 15.49 -5.61
N ASN A 104 10.03 14.89 -6.33
CA ASN A 104 8.66 15.36 -6.45
C ASN A 104 7.65 14.26 -6.03
N ILE A 105 6.39 14.60 -6.01
CA ILE A 105 5.30 13.70 -5.61
C ILE A 105 5.23 12.42 -6.49
N LEU A 106 5.66 12.50 -7.76
CA LEU A 106 5.58 11.37 -8.68
C LEU A 106 6.47 10.20 -8.26
N SER A 107 7.72 10.47 -7.84
CA SER A 107 8.63 9.42 -7.35
C SER A 107 8.06 8.68 -6.15
N LYS A 108 7.41 9.39 -5.24
CA LYS A 108 6.78 8.84 -4.04
C LYS A 108 5.52 8.02 -4.38
N ILE A 109 4.65 8.51 -5.28
CA ILE A 109 3.49 7.76 -5.78
C ILE A 109 3.94 6.44 -6.42
N ILE A 110 5.02 6.43 -7.20
CA ILE A 110 5.56 5.21 -7.80
C ILE A 110 6.00 4.21 -6.72
N ILE A 111 6.63 4.66 -5.64
CA ILE A 111 7.01 3.79 -4.51
C ILE A 111 5.76 3.17 -3.88
N VAL A 112 4.73 3.98 -3.63
CA VAL A 112 3.45 3.50 -3.11
C VAL A 112 2.83 2.45 -4.02
N ILE A 113 2.83 2.67 -5.35
CA ILE A 113 2.33 1.71 -6.33
C ILE A 113 3.09 0.39 -6.24
N ILE A 114 4.42 0.42 -6.23
CA ILE A 114 5.26 -0.79 -6.21
C ILE A 114 4.98 -1.64 -4.96
N ILE A 115 4.85 -1.01 -3.80
CA ILE A 115 4.59 -1.71 -2.53
C ILE A 115 3.17 -2.27 -2.48
N SER A 116 2.19 -1.48 -2.93
CA SER A 116 0.77 -1.81 -2.80
C SER A 116 0.26 -2.78 -3.87
N PHE A 117 0.96 -2.87 -5.00
CA PHE A 117 0.55 -3.64 -6.16
C PHE A 117 0.45 -5.15 -5.88
N PHE A 118 1.47 -5.72 -5.23
CA PHE A 118 1.56 -7.17 -5.05
C PHE A 118 0.41 -7.77 -4.22
N PRO A 119 0.08 -7.25 -3.02
CA PRO A 119 -1.01 -7.83 -2.25
C PRO A 119 -2.36 -7.74 -2.97
N ILE A 120 -2.58 -6.71 -3.80
CA ILE A 120 -3.83 -6.56 -4.55
C ILE A 120 -3.91 -7.59 -5.66
N ILE A 121 -2.86 -7.71 -6.50
CA ILE A 121 -2.87 -8.61 -7.66
C ILE A 121 -2.98 -10.07 -7.24
N VAL A 122 -2.24 -10.50 -6.22
CA VAL A 122 -2.25 -11.90 -5.76
C VAL A 122 -3.60 -12.26 -5.19
N ASN A 123 -4.12 -11.46 -4.24
CA ASN A 123 -5.42 -11.76 -3.64
C ASN A 123 -6.54 -11.74 -4.68
N PHE A 124 -6.57 -10.76 -5.58
CA PHE A 124 -7.62 -10.68 -6.60
C PHE A 124 -7.55 -11.87 -7.58
N LEU A 125 -6.35 -12.25 -8.01
CA LEU A 125 -6.13 -13.41 -8.88
C LEU A 125 -6.57 -14.72 -8.21
N ASP A 126 -6.21 -14.91 -6.93
CA ASP A 126 -6.65 -16.07 -6.15
C ASP A 126 -8.16 -16.09 -5.99
N GLY A 127 -8.78 -14.93 -5.78
CA GLY A 127 -10.22 -14.80 -5.73
C GLY A 127 -10.91 -15.20 -7.05
N LEU A 128 -10.38 -14.80 -8.20
CA LEU A 128 -10.91 -15.19 -9.50
C LEU A 128 -10.85 -16.71 -9.74
N LYS A 129 -9.87 -17.39 -9.14
CA LYS A 129 -9.65 -18.83 -9.27
C LYS A 129 -10.37 -19.66 -8.20
N SER A 130 -10.81 -19.04 -7.11
CA SER A 130 -11.41 -19.74 -5.97
C SER A 130 -12.83 -20.26 -6.22
N VAL A 131 -13.43 -19.93 -7.36
CA VAL A 131 -14.75 -20.41 -7.74
C VAL A 131 -14.70 -21.92 -8.01
N ASP A 132 -15.66 -22.63 -7.42
CA ASP A 132 -15.76 -24.08 -7.56
C ASP A 132 -15.85 -24.49 -9.04
N ALA A 133 -15.03 -25.46 -9.42
CA ALA A 133 -15.00 -26.01 -10.78
C ALA A 133 -16.33 -26.64 -11.19
N GLU A 134 -17.11 -27.20 -10.24
CA GLU A 134 -18.43 -27.75 -10.51
C GLU A 134 -19.42 -26.65 -10.85
N MET A 135 -19.39 -25.53 -10.16
CA MET A 135 -20.21 -24.35 -10.46
C MET A 135 -19.92 -23.82 -11.87
N ILE A 136 -18.64 -23.76 -12.27
CA ILE A 136 -18.24 -23.32 -13.63
C ILE A 136 -18.81 -24.30 -14.67
N LYS A 137 -18.59 -25.62 -14.51
CA LYS A 137 -19.09 -26.65 -15.42
C LYS A 137 -20.60 -26.62 -15.53
N MET A 138 -21.31 -26.50 -14.42
CA MET A 138 -22.76 -26.40 -14.41
C MET A 138 -23.25 -25.19 -15.21
N SER A 139 -22.58 -24.03 -15.02
CA SER A 139 -22.94 -22.83 -15.76
C SER A 139 -22.71 -22.98 -17.27
N GLU A 140 -21.63 -23.66 -17.68
CA GLU A 140 -21.36 -23.98 -19.08
C GLU A 140 -22.45 -24.90 -19.66
N GLN A 141 -22.93 -25.90 -18.90
CA GLN A 141 -24.03 -26.80 -19.32
C GLN A 141 -25.34 -26.04 -19.51
N PHE A 142 -25.60 -24.98 -18.75
CA PHE A 142 -26.74 -24.07 -18.96
C PHE A 142 -26.50 -23.05 -20.11
N GLY A 143 -25.42 -23.18 -20.87
CA GLY A 143 -25.17 -22.37 -22.05
C GLY A 143 -24.51 -21.02 -21.74
N ALA A 144 -23.95 -20.82 -20.55
CA ALA A 144 -23.23 -19.60 -20.23
C ALA A 144 -21.88 -19.54 -20.98
N SER A 145 -21.62 -18.41 -21.64
CA SER A 145 -20.32 -18.17 -22.27
C SER A 145 -19.22 -17.90 -21.20
N LYS A 146 -17.95 -18.11 -21.56
CA LYS A 146 -16.81 -17.85 -20.68
C LYS A 146 -16.80 -16.42 -20.12
N LEU A 147 -17.16 -15.43 -20.90
CA LEU A 147 -17.28 -14.05 -20.46
C LEU A 147 -18.44 -13.84 -19.47
N GLN A 148 -19.58 -14.52 -19.69
CA GLN A 148 -20.68 -14.45 -18.75
C GLN A 148 -20.30 -15.07 -17.39
N ILE A 149 -19.61 -16.21 -17.39
CA ILE A 149 -19.08 -16.84 -16.18
C ILE A 149 -18.11 -15.91 -15.46
N PHE A 150 -17.19 -15.30 -16.22
CA PHE A 150 -16.22 -14.36 -15.67
C PHE A 150 -16.92 -13.18 -14.97
N TYR A 151 -17.75 -12.41 -15.68
CA TYR A 151 -18.35 -11.19 -15.11
C TYR A 151 -19.45 -11.47 -14.09
N LYS A 152 -20.23 -12.55 -14.24
CA LYS A 152 -21.39 -12.81 -13.38
C LYS A 152 -21.07 -13.70 -12.17
N ILE A 153 -20.00 -14.49 -12.24
CA ILE A 153 -19.65 -15.44 -11.19
C ILE A 153 -18.26 -15.12 -10.61
N GLN A 154 -17.21 -15.16 -11.44
CA GLN A 154 -15.83 -15.08 -10.94
C GLN A 154 -15.47 -13.71 -10.38
N VAL A 155 -15.84 -12.62 -11.07
CA VAL A 155 -15.58 -11.26 -10.57
C VAL A 155 -16.33 -10.96 -9.27
N PRO A 156 -17.65 -11.20 -9.13
CA PRO A 156 -18.33 -11.01 -7.85
C PRO A 156 -17.77 -11.91 -6.73
N TYR A 157 -17.41 -13.15 -7.05
CA TYR A 157 -16.84 -14.08 -6.08
C TYR A 157 -15.45 -13.66 -5.60
N SER A 158 -14.68 -12.99 -6.45
CA SER A 158 -13.35 -12.48 -6.11
C SER A 158 -13.37 -11.21 -5.25
N PHE A 159 -14.52 -10.55 -5.10
CA PHE A 159 -14.61 -9.26 -4.39
C PHE A 159 -14.14 -9.31 -2.92
N PRO A 160 -14.50 -10.32 -2.10
CA PRO A 160 -13.97 -10.44 -0.73
C PRO A 160 -12.43 -10.57 -0.70
N TYR A 161 -11.86 -11.28 -1.67
CA TYR A 161 -10.41 -11.44 -1.81
C TYR A 161 -9.75 -10.11 -2.20
N PHE A 162 -10.36 -9.39 -3.14
CA PHE A 162 -9.91 -8.05 -3.51
C PHE A 162 -9.88 -7.11 -2.29
N ILE A 163 -10.93 -7.09 -1.48
CA ILE A 163 -10.97 -6.29 -0.25
C ILE A 163 -9.86 -6.72 0.74
N SER A 164 -9.58 -8.02 0.84
CA SER A 164 -8.47 -8.50 1.67
C SER A 164 -7.12 -8.01 1.16
N GLY A 165 -6.89 -8.05 -0.15
CA GLY A 165 -5.70 -7.46 -0.77
C GLY A 165 -5.60 -5.96 -0.55
N MET A 166 -6.71 -5.23 -0.69
CA MET A 166 -6.78 -3.79 -0.42
C MET A 166 -6.47 -3.43 1.04
N LYS A 167 -6.91 -4.22 2.00
CA LYS A 167 -6.57 -4.01 3.43
C LYS A 167 -5.06 -4.10 3.67
N ILE A 168 -4.41 -5.09 3.10
CA ILE A 168 -2.94 -5.24 3.21
C ILE A 168 -2.25 -4.08 2.49
N ALA A 169 -2.68 -3.78 1.27
CA ALA A 169 -2.13 -2.70 0.46
C ALA A 169 -2.27 -1.33 1.11
N SER A 170 -3.38 -1.04 1.80
CA SER A 170 -3.58 0.25 2.47
C SER A 170 -2.59 0.49 3.62
N VAL A 171 -2.22 -0.55 4.36
CA VAL A 171 -1.16 -0.45 5.37
C VAL A 171 0.20 -0.26 4.69
N SER A 172 0.47 -1.06 3.65
CA SER A 172 1.73 -1.00 2.91
C SER A 172 1.92 0.33 2.19
N SER A 173 0.84 0.97 1.72
CA SER A 173 0.89 2.26 1.03
C SER A 173 1.39 3.39 1.92
N VAL A 174 0.99 3.40 3.20
CA VAL A 174 1.50 4.37 4.18
C VAL A 174 2.99 4.17 4.41
N ILE A 175 3.44 2.91 4.57
CA ILE A 175 4.86 2.60 4.68
C ILE A 175 5.62 3.06 3.43
N GLY A 176 5.03 2.86 2.24
CA GLY A 176 5.62 3.29 0.97
C GLY A 176 5.80 4.80 0.86
N ALA A 177 4.80 5.58 1.28
CA ALA A 177 4.86 7.02 1.30
C ALA A 177 5.98 7.51 2.24
N VAL A 178 5.99 7.04 3.49
CA VAL A 178 7.02 7.40 4.48
C VAL A 178 8.43 7.04 4.00
N VAL A 179 8.62 5.86 3.40
CA VAL A 179 9.92 5.46 2.82
C VAL A 179 10.33 6.39 1.66
N GLY A 180 9.35 6.79 0.84
CA GLY A 180 9.58 7.75 -0.25
C GLY A 180 9.99 9.13 0.25
N GLU A 181 9.37 9.58 1.33
CA GLU A 181 9.66 10.86 1.97
C GLU A 181 11.01 10.87 2.68
N TRP A 182 11.42 9.79 3.30
CA TRP A 182 12.68 9.68 4.04
C TRP A 182 13.92 9.92 3.19
N VAL A 183 13.88 9.56 1.91
CA VAL A 183 15.08 9.55 1.06
C VAL A 183 15.36 10.90 0.37
N GLY A 184 14.49 11.89 0.48
CA GLY A 184 14.80 13.18 -0.13
C GLY A 184 13.60 14.06 -0.44
N ALA A 185 12.59 14.01 0.42
CA ALA A 185 11.45 14.90 0.27
C ALA A 185 11.72 16.27 0.86
N SER A 186 11.25 17.28 0.16
CA SER A 186 11.08 18.63 0.69
C SER A 186 9.76 18.82 1.44
N SER A 187 8.88 17.82 1.41
CA SER A 187 7.53 17.83 2.00
C SER A 187 7.05 16.39 2.29
N GLY A 188 6.23 16.24 3.31
CA GLY A 188 5.71 14.97 3.83
C GLY A 188 5.80 14.91 5.35
N LEU A 189 5.23 13.87 5.98
CA LEU A 189 5.21 13.68 7.45
C LEU A 189 6.53 13.21 8.03
#